data_1bcf0690288923cfa57ece92947d7a82
#
_entry.id   1bcf0690288923cfa57ece92947d7a82
#
_cell.length_a   1.000
_cell.length_b   1.000
_cell.length_c   1.000
_cell.angle_alpha   90.00
_cell.angle_beta   90.00
_cell.angle_gamma   90.00
#
_symmetry.space_group_name_H-M   'P 1'
#
loop_
_entity.id
_entity.type
_entity.pdbx_description
1 polymer ?
#
loop_
_entity_poly.entity_id
_entity_poly.type
_entity_poly.pdbx_seq_one_letter_code
_entity_poly.pdbx_strand_id
1 'polypeptide(L)'
;SQSMLSFILNGISILALIFLMSSLLSYGSVSRKLNTANEQRFSLTYNANRFMNGSAYLTNEVRAFASTGQQEHYDNYWNEVDNLKNRDKGVEAMQKIGITAKEQAMIDQMSDLSNTLVPLEDEAMKNVQAGNMQAALDYVYGSDYNSSITQINAIKEQFLSDLDARTLAKVETLERNARAIEG
;
A
#
# COMPACT_ATOMS: atom_id res chain seq x y z
N SER A 1 26.03 28.70 -55.42
CA SER A 1 26.79 27.55 -55.97
C SER A 1 26.22 26.25 -55.39
N GLN A 2 26.27 25.20 -56.19
CA GLN A 2 25.74 23.87 -55.80
C GLN A 2 26.34 23.31 -54.48
N SER A 3 27.61 23.61 -54.23
CA SER A 3 28.29 23.17 -53.03
C SER A 3 27.73 23.83 -51.72
N MET A 4 27.38 25.08 -51.80
CA MET A 4 26.78 25.82 -50.66
C MET A 4 25.41 25.28 -50.29
N LEU A 5 24.59 24.98 -51.33
CA LEU A 5 23.28 24.37 -51.11
C LEU A 5 23.38 22.96 -50.48
N SER A 6 24.35 22.15 -50.94
CA SER A 6 24.62 20.84 -50.36
C SER A 6 25.06 20.92 -48.91
N PHE A 7 25.89 21.89 -48.53
CA PHE A 7 26.29 22.13 -47.13
C PHE A 7 25.12 22.53 -46.25
N ILE A 8 24.24 23.39 -46.74
CA ILE A 8 23.03 23.82 -46.00
C ILE A 8 22.08 22.64 -45.82
N LEU A 9 21.84 21.86 -46.84
CA LEU A 9 20.96 20.67 -46.79
C LEU A 9 21.52 19.61 -45.82
N ASN A 10 22.81 19.36 -45.83
CA ASN A 10 23.44 18.44 -44.88
C ASN A 10 23.37 18.96 -43.45
N GLY A 11 23.57 20.25 -43.23
CA GLY A 11 23.41 20.88 -41.91
C GLY A 11 21.98 20.75 -41.36
N ILE A 12 20.98 21.01 -42.20
CA ILE A 12 19.57 20.82 -41.84
C ILE A 12 19.25 19.36 -41.49
N SER A 13 19.75 18.43 -42.29
CA SER A 13 19.55 16.98 -42.06
C SER A 13 20.18 16.52 -40.75
N ILE A 14 21.39 17.00 -40.40
CA ILE A 14 22.05 16.70 -39.13
C ILE A 14 21.26 17.27 -37.94
N LEU A 15 20.79 18.52 -38.04
CA LEU A 15 19.98 19.15 -37.00
C LEU A 15 18.66 18.41 -36.81
N ALA A 16 18.01 18.00 -37.89
CA ALA A 16 16.77 17.20 -37.84
C ALA A 16 17.01 15.84 -37.18
N LEU A 17 18.12 15.16 -37.47
CA LEU A 17 18.49 13.89 -36.83
C LEU A 17 18.78 14.07 -35.34
N ILE A 18 19.50 15.12 -34.93
CA ILE A 18 19.77 15.42 -33.53
C ILE A 18 18.47 15.69 -32.78
N PHE A 19 17.56 16.47 -33.38
CA PHE A 19 16.26 16.74 -32.81
C PHE A 19 15.42 15.48 -32.66
N LEU A 20 15.39 14.62 -33.67
CA LEU A 20 14.68 13.33 -33.63
C LEU A 20 15.22 12.40 -32.54
N MET A 21 16.56 12.28 -32.45
CA MET A 21 17.19 11.48 -31.41
C MET A 21 16.91 12.01 -30.01
N SER A 22 16.96 13.32 -29.82
CA SER A 22 16.62 13.99 -28.57
C SER A 22 15.17 13.75 -28.19
N SER A 23 14.24 13.85 -29.13
CA SER A 23 12.83 13.54 -28.91
C SER A 23 12.58 12.09 -28.52
N LEU A 24 13.23 11.13 -29.22
CA LEU A 24 13.13 9.72 -28.88
C LEU A 24 13.68 9.38 -27.51
N LEU A 25 14.80 9.97 -27.12
CA LEU A 25 15.38 9.79 -25.80
C LEU A 25 14.48 10.39 -24.70
N SER A 26 13.91 11.55 -24.94
CA SER A 26 12.97 12.22 -24.03
C SER A 26 11.70 11.38 -23.87
N TYR A 27 11.12 10.88 -24.95
CA TYR A 27 9.96 10.01 -24.94
C TYR A 27 10.23 8.72 -24.18
N GLY A 28 11.36 8.04 -24.47
CA GLY A 28 11.77 6.83 -23.76
C GLY A 28 12.00 7.06 -22.26
N SER A 29 12.52 8.22 -21.86
CA SER A 29 12.68 8.60 -20.44
C SER A 29 11.34 8.78 -19.76
N VAL A 30 10.41 9.54 -20.36
CA VAL A 30 9.08 9.78 -19.80
C VAL A 30 8.27 8.50 -19.73
N SER A 31 8.32 7.66 -20.76
CA SER A 31 7.65 6.36 -20.79
C SER A 31 8.14 5.44 -19.66
N ARG A 32 9.44 5.39 -19.42
CA ARG A 32 10.00 4.63 -18.28
C ARG A 32 9.51 5.16 -16.93
N LYS A 33 9.50 6.49 -16.75
CA LYS A 33 9.00 7.12 -15.52
C LYS A 33 7.53 6.81 -15.28
N LEU A 34 6.71 6.84 -16.34
CA LEU A 34 5.29 6.50 -16.29
C LEU A 34 5.09 5.03 -15.89
N ASN A 35 5.81 4.11 -16.51
CA ASN A 35 5.75 2.69 -16.16
C ASN A 35 6.14 2.45 -14.70
N THR A 36 7.24 3.06 -14.25
CA THR A 36 7.68 2.97 -12.85
C THR A 36 6.63 3.52 -11.90
N ALA A 37 5.99 4.65 -12.21
CA ALA A 37 4.94 5.23 -11.38
C ALA A 37 3.70 4.33 -11.29
N ASN A 38 3.30 3.68 -12.39
CA ASN A 38 2.21 2.70 -12.40
C ASN A 38 2.55 1.46 -11.57
N GLU A 39 3.75 0.93 -11.71
CA GLU A 39 4.22 -0.21 -10.91
C GLU A 39 4.27 0.12 -9.42
N GLN A 40 4.76 1.30 -9.06
CA GLN A 40 4.79 1.78 -7.68
C GLN A 40 3.38 1.95 -7.11
N ARG A 41 2.45 2.53 -7.90
CA ARG A 41 1.04 2.67 -7.50
C ARG A 41 0.41 1.31 -7.21
N PHE A 42 0.59 0.35 -8.10
CA PHE A 42 0.10 -1.01 -7.92
C PHE A 42 0.70 -1.65 -6.66
N SER A 43 2.02 -1.59 -6.51
CA SER A 43 2.73 -2.22 -5.40
C SER A 43 2.40 -1.57 -4.04
N LEU A 44 2.27 -0.24 -3.97
CA LEU A 44 1.84 0.46 -2.77
C LEU A 44 0.42 0.07 -2.38
N THR A 45 -0.51 0.06 -3.32
CA THR A 45 -1.91 -0.35 -3.07
C THR A 45 -2.00 -1.80 -2.62
N TYR A 46 -1.28 -2.71 -3.27
CA TYR A 46 -1.22 -4.12 -2.89
C TYR A 46 -0.71 -4.30 -1.46
N ASN A 47 0.39 -3.66 -1.10
CA ASN A 47 0.99 -3.81 0.23
C ASN A 47 0.21 -3.06 1.32
N ALA A 48 -0.45 -1.95 1.00
CA ALA A 48 -1.39 -1.30 1.89
C ALA A 48 -2.56 -2.23 2.24
N ASN A 49 -3.15 -2.87 1.24
CA ASN A 49 -4.21 -3.87 1.46
C ASN A 49 -3.70 -5.09 2.23
N ARG A 50 -2.49 -5.54 1.96
CA ARG A 50 -1.86 -6.63 2.72
C ARG A 50 -1.74 -6.32 4.21
N PHE A 51 -1.27 -5.13 4.55
CA PHE A 51 -1.20 -4.63 5.92
C PHE A 51 -2.58 -4.61 6.59
N MET A 52 -3.57 -4.03 5.92
CA MET A 52 -4.91 -3.85 6.46
C MET A 52 -5.69 -5.16 6.57
N ASN A 53 -5.58 -6.02 5.56
CA ASN A 53 -6.21 -7.34 5.58
C ASN A 53 -5.61 -8.23 6.67
N GLY A 54 -4.30 -8.14 6.92
CA GLY A 54 -3.66 -8.84 8.02
C GLY A 54 -4.24 -8.44 9.39
N SER A 55 -4.49 -7.14 9.61
CA SER A 55 -5.12 -6.65 10.83
C SER A 55 -6.59 -7.12 10.96
N ALA A 56 -7.37 -6.99 9.90
CA ALA A 56 -8.76 -7.46 9.87
C ALA A 56 -8.88 -8.98 10.07
N TYR A 57 -7.93 -9.72 9.52
CA TYR A 57 -7.86 -11.17 9.68
C TYR A 57 -7.71 -11.58 11.16
N LEU A 58 -6.87 -10.92 11.94
CA LEU A 58 -6.71 -11.18 13.36
C LEU A 58 -8.03 -10.96 14.13
N THR A 59 -8.72 -9.88 13.85
CA THR A 59 -10.06 -9.61 14.43
C THR A 59 -11.05 -10.73 14.10
N ASN A 60 -11.09 -11.15 12.84
CA ASN A 60 -11.99 -12.21 12.40
C ASN A 60 -11.68 -13.54 13.08
N GLU A 61 -10.42 -13.91 13.18
CA GLU A 61 -10.01 -15.18 13.78
C GLU A 61 -10.23 -15.21 15.30
N VAL A 62 -9.92 -14.13 16.04
CA VAL A 62 -10.20 -14.09 17.48
C VAL A 62 -11.70 -14.15 17.77
N ARG A 63 -12.51 -13.47 16.97
CA ARG A 63 -13.98 -13.52 17.09
C ARG A 63 -14.54 -14.92 16.76
N ALA A 64 -14.03 -15.54 15.72
CA ALA A 64 -14.42 -16.89 15.35
C ALA A 64 -14.03 -17.91 16.45
N PHE A 65 -12.85 -17.78 17.03
CA PHE A 65 -12.43 -18.62 18.15
C PHE A 65 -13.31 -18.41 19.38
N ALA A 66 -13.61 -17.16 19.73
CA ALA A 66 -14.50 -16.83 20.86
C ALA A 66 -15.91 -17.39 20.66
N SER A 67 -16.40 -17.42 19.42
CA SER A 67 -17.74 -17.89 19.09
C SER A 67 -17.88 -19.40 18.96
N THR A 68 -16.80 -20.08 18.55
CA THR A 68 -16.87 -21.53 18.20
C THR A 68 -15.98 -22.42 19.05
N GLY A 69 -14.90 -21.89 19.62
CA GLY A 69 -13.89 -22.68 20.31
C GLY A 69 -13.08 -23.58 19.39
N GLN A 70 -13.21 -23.46 18.08
CA GLN A 70 -12.49 -24.30 17.12
C GLN A 70 -11.02 -23.92 17.05
N GLN A 71 -10.15 -24.90 17.29
CA GLN A 71 -8.69 -24.73 17.35
C GLN A 71 -8.08 -24.10 16.09
N GLU A 72 -8.67 -24.33 14.92
CA GLU A 72 -8.25 -23.78 13.65
C GLU A 72 -8.12 -22.25 13.71
N HIS A 73 -9.07 -21.56 14.35
CA HIS A 73 -9.07 -20.09 14.44
C HIS A 73 -7.95 -19.57 15.34
N TYR A 74 -7.65 -20.28 16.42
CA TYR A 74 -6.50 -19.98 17.27
C TYR A 74 -5.19 -20.15 16.50
N ASP A 75 -5.03 -21.27 15.80
CA ASP A 75 -3.84 -21.56 15.01
C ASP A 75 -3.65 -20.54 13.87
N ASN A 76 -4.73 -20.16 13.18
CA ASN A 76 -4.71 -19.15 12.13
C ASN A 76 -4.27 -17.78 12.67
N TYR A 77 -4.77 -17.38 13.85
CA TYR A 77 -4.40 -16.12 14.48
C TYR A 77 -2.89 -16.03 14.72
N TRP A 78 -2.35 -17.02 15.39
CA TRP A 78 -0.91 -17.03 15.73
C TRP A 78 -0.03 -17.28 14.51
N ASN A 79 -0.49 -18.02 13.52
CA ASN A 79 0.23 -18.16 12.26
C ASN A 79 0.38 -16.80 11.54
N GLU A 80 -0.63 -15.95 11.56
CA GLU A 80 -0.51 -14.60 11.02
C GLU A 80 0.48 -13.74 11.83
N VAL A 81 0.38 -13.77 13.17
CA VAL A 81 1.24 -12.97 14.05
C VAL A 81 2.71 -13.39 13.97
N ASP A 82 2.98 -14.70 13.98
CA ASP A 82 4.34 -15.22 14.16
C ASP A 82 5.04 -15.60 12.86
N ASN A 83 4.30 -16.02 11.84
CA ASN A 83 4.87 -16.63 10.63
C ASN A 83 4.58 -15.81 9.37
N LEU A 84 3.33 -15.56 9.03
CA LEU A 84 2.95 -14.85 7.80
C LEU A 84 3.32 -13.38 7.88
N LYS A 85 3.05 -12.73 9.01
CA LYS A 85 3.42 -11.34 9.31
C LYS A 85 3.03 -10.36 8.20
N ASN A 86 1.82 -10.53 7.65
CA ASN A 86 1.37 -9.72 6.52
C ASN A 86 1.32 -8.23 6.84
N ARG A 87 1.00 -7.87 8.09
CA ARG A 87 1.04 -6.47 8.54
C ARG A 87 2.45 -5.89 8.42
N ASP A 88 3.44 -6.55 9.01
CA ASP A 88 4.82 -6.07 9.01
C ASP A 88 5.42 -6.06 7.60
N LYS A 89 5.21 -7.12 6.84
CA LYS A 89 5.71 -7.24 5.46
C LYS A 89 5.09 -6.20 4.54
N GLY A 90 3.81 -5.89 4.71
CA GLY A 90 3.12 -4.84 3.96
C GLY A 90 3.72 -3.47 4.24
N VAL A 91 3.97 -3.14 5.51
CA VAL A 91 4.61 -1.88 5.92
C VAL A 91 6.04 -1.78 5.39
N GLU A 92 6.85 -2.81 5.56
CA GLU A 92 8.23 -2.84 5.05
C GLU A 92 8.30 -2.62 3.54
N ALA A 93 7.40 -3.26 2.79
CA ALA A 93 7.35 -3.11 1.33
C ALA A 93 6.96 -1.68 0.93
N MET A 94 5.97 -1.07 1.60
CA MET A 94 5.59 0.32 1.35
C MET A 94 6.72 1.30 1.67
N GLN A 95 7.45 1.08 2.75
CA GLN A 95 8.61 1.90 3.13
C GLN A 95 9.72 1.82 2.08
N LYS A 96 9.99 0.64 1.53
CA LYS A 96 10.99 0.45 0.47
C LYS A 96 10.63 1.16 -0.83
N ILE A 97 9.36 1.16 -1.20
CA ILE A 97 8.88 1.87 -2.39
C ILE A 97 8.93 3.38 -2.17
N GLY A 98 8.55 3.82 -1.00
CA GLY A 98 8.52 5.21 -0.57
C GLY A 98 7.10 5.69 -0.26
N ILE A 99 6.93 6.15 0.96
CA ILE A 99 5.70 6.77 1.47
C ILE A 99 6.01 8.13 2.09
N THR A 100 5.01 8.98 2.18
CA THR A 100 5.15 10.31 2.78
C THR A 100 5.21 10.21 4.31
N ALA A 101 5.70 11.26 4.96
CA ALA A 101 5.70 11.34 6.42
C ALA A 101 4.29 11.27 7.00
N LYS A 102 3.30 11.87 6.33
CA LYS A 102 1.88 11.79 6.72
C LYS A 102 1.33 10.37 6.62
N GLU A 103 1.65 9.66 5.53
CA GLU A 103 1.28 8.26 5.33
C GLU A 103 1.92 7.35 6.39
N GLN A 104 3.21 7.55 6.68
CA GLN A 104 3.90 6.82 7.74
C GLN A 104 3.28 7.07 9.12
N ALA A 105 2.91 8.30 9.45
CA ALA A 105 2.25 8.62 10.71
C ALA A 105 0.90 7.90 10.88
N MET A 106 0.12 7.78 9.79
CA MET A 106 -1.13 7.01 9.80
C MET A 106 -0.89 5.50 9.98
N ILE A 107 0.13 4.94 9.33
CA ILE A 107 0.55 3.54 9.54
C ILE A 107 0.94 3.32 11.00
N ASP A 108 1.73 4.21 11.58
CA ASP A 108 2.17 4.11 12.98
C ASP A 108 0.98 4.14 13.94
N GLN A 109 0.00 5.01 13.72
CA GLN A 109 -1.22 5.07 14.51
C GLN A 109 -2.05 3.77 14.41
N MET A 110 -2.22 3.23 13.21
CA MET A 110 -2.93 1.96 13.02
C MET A 110 -2.18 0.80 13.68
N SER A 111 -0.86 0.77 13.55
CA SER A 111 -0.02 -0.26 14.16
C SER A 111 -0.06 -0.20 15.68
N ASP A 112 0.01 0.98 16.27
CA ASP A 112 -0.07 1.17 17.72
C ASP A 112 -1.43 0.71 18.26
N LEU A 113 -2.53 1.10 17.62
CA LEU A 113 -3.87 0.64 18.00
C LEU A 113 -3.99 -0.88 17.88
N SER A 114 -3.55 -1.45 16.78
CA SER A 114 -3.59 -2.90 16.55
C SER A 114 -2.71 -3.67 17.56
N ASN A 115 -1.52 -3.17 17.85
CA ASN A 115 -0.60 -3.81 18.79
C ASN A 115 -1.10 -3.76 20.23
N THR A 116 -1.85 -2.74 20.63
CA THR A 116 -2.51 -2.71 21.95
C THR A 116 -3.61 -3.75 22.08
N LEU A 117 -4.21 -4.18 20.97
CA LEU A 117 -5.26 -5.20 20.98
C LEU A 117 -4.71 -6.62 21.15
N VAL A 118 -3.49 -6.92 20.66
CA VAL A 118 -2.94 -8.28 20.67
C VAL A 118 -2.90 -8.90 22.07
N PRO A 119 -2.40 -8.25 23.14
CA PRO A 119 -2.42 -8.84 24.49
C PRO A 119 -3.82 -9.12 25.01
N LEU A 120 -4.79 -8.26 24.66
CA LEU A 120 -6.19 -8.41 25.06
C LEU A 120 -6.89 -9.51 24.26
N GLU A 121 -6.56 -9.65 23.01
CA GLU A 121 -7.02 -10.75 22.15
C GLU A 121 -6.44 -12.10 22.63
N ASP A 122 -5.16 -12.13 23.02
CA ASP A 122 -4.53 -13.31 23.65
C ASP A 122 -5.24 -13.70 24.96
N GLU A 123 -5.56 -12.73 25.79
CA GLU A 123 -6.34 -12.97 27.02
C GLU A 123 -7.73 -13.54 26.72
N ALA A 124 -8.43 -13.00 25.73
CA ALA A 124 -9.72 -13.52 25.32
C ALA A 124 -9.60 -14.98 24.83
N MET A 125 -8.58 -15.30 24.05
CA MET A 125 -8.34 -16.67 23.58
C MET A 125 -8.00 -17.63 24.73
N LYS A 126 -7.24 -17.17 25.73
CA LYS A 126 -6.97 -17.95 26.95
C LYS A 126 -8.25 -18.23 27.75
N ASN A 127 -9.18 -17.27 27.81
CA ASN A 127 -10.49 -17.48 28.41
C ASN A 127 -11.29 -18.57 27.69
N VAL A 128 -11.26 -18.61 26.35
CA VAL A 128 -11.88 -19.69 25.57
C VAL A 128 -11.29 -21.05 25.95
N GLN A 129 -9.97 -21.14 26.01
CA GLN A 129 -9.25 -22.38 26.36
C GLN A 129 -9.55 -22.85 27.79
N ALA A 130 -9.83 -21.91 28.70
CA ALA A 130 -10.20 -22.20 30.08
C ALA A 130 -11.70 -22.54 30.25
N GLY A 131 -12.48 -22.57 29.18
CA GLY A 131 -13.92 -22.83 29.19
C GLY A 131 -14.78 -21.60 29.50
N ASN A 132 -14.19 -20.39 29.52
CA ASN A 132 -14.89 -19.13 29.78
C ASN A 132 -15.15 -18.36 28.48
N MET A 133 -15.96 -18.96 27.60
CA MET A 133 -16.26 -18.35 26.29
C MET A 133 -17.03 -17.03 26.42
N GLN A 134 -17.89 -16.89 27.43
CA GLN A 134 -18.68 -15.66 27.60
C GLN A 134 -17.78 -14.45 27.86
N ALA A 135 -16.72 -14.58 28.68
CA ALA A 135 -15.78 -13.49 28.90
C ALA A 135 -15.05 -13.10 27.61
N ALA A 136 -14.68 -14.05 26.78
CA ALA A 136 -14.07 -13.80 25.48
C ALA A 136 -15.02 -13.05 24.54
N LEU A 137 -16.28 -13.50 24.44
CA LEU A 137 -17.31 -12.85 23.63
C LEU A 137 -17.61 -11.43 24.10
N ASP A 138 -17.72 -11.22 25.41
CA ASP A 138 -17.97 -9.91 25.99
C ASP A 138 -16.86 -8.90 25.65
N TYR A 139 -15.61 -9.37 25.52
CA TYR A 139 -14.50 -8.54 25.10
C TYR A 139 -14.49 -8.31 23.59
N VAL A 140 -14.45 -9.35 22.76
CA VAL A 140 -14.24 -9.22 21.30
C VAL A 140 -15.45 -8.64 20.55
N TYR A 141 -16.62 -8.61 21.17
CA TYR A 141 -17.82 -7.93 20.70
C TYR A 141 -18.24 -6.74 21.58
N GLY A 142 -17.42 -6.40 22.58
CA GLY A 142 -17.68 -5.29 23.49
C GLY A 142 -17.42 -3.92 22.87
N SER A 143 -17.92 -2.89 23.54
CA SER A 143 -17.84 -1.50 23.04
C SER A 143 -16.41 -0.98 22.93
N ASP A 144 -15.51 -1.34 23.86
CA ASP A 144 -14.12 -0.88 23.84
C ASP A 144 -13.35 -1.45 22.64
N TYR A 145 -13.48 -2.75 22.42
CA TYR A 145 -12.88 -3.41 21.26
C TYR A 145 -13.44 -2.87 19.94
N ASN A 146 -14.75 -2.74 19.84
CA ASN A 146 -15.41 -2.15 18.67
C ASN A 146 -14.98 -0.70 18.43
N SER A 147 -14.79 0.09 19.48
CA SER A 147 -14.28 1.47 19.36
C SER A 147 -12.87 1.50 18.76
N SER A 148 -11.98 0.62 19.21
CA SER A 148 -10.64 0.51 18.67
C SER A 148 -10.65 0.09 17.18
N ILE A 149 -11.48 -0.88 16.82
CA ILE A 149 -11.64 -1.31 15.43
C ILE A 149 -12.20 -0.17 14.56
N THR A 150 -13.17 0.60 15.06
CA THR A 150 -13.72 1.76 14.36
C THR A 150 -12.67 2.84 14.13
N GLN A 151 -11.81 3.11 15.11
CA GLN A 151 -10.71 4.06 14.97
C GLN A 151 -9.70 3.60 13.93
N ILE A 152 -9.29 2.33 13.96
CA ILE A 152 -8.39 1.75 12.95
C ILE A 152 -9.00 1.88 11.56
N ASN A 153 -10.27 1.56 11.38
CA ASN A 153 -10.94 1.65 10.08
C ASN A 153 -11.04 3.10 9.56
N ALA A 154 -11.27 4.08 10.44
CA ALA A 154 -11.30 5.49 10.05
C ALA A 154 -9.93 5.97 9.53
N ILE A 155 -8.85 5.60 10.22
CA ILE A 155 -7.48 5.92 9.77
C ILE A 155 -7.16 5.20 8.47
N LYS A 156 -7.55 3.93 8.35
CA LYS A 156 -7.40 3.13 7.14
C LYS A 156 -8.04 3.79 5.92
N GLU A 157 -9.27 4.25 6.02
CA GLU A 157 -9.98 4.90 4.92
C GLU A 157 -9.26 6.19 4.49
N GLN A 158 -8.82 6.99 5.44
CA GLN A 158 -8.06 8.21 5.15
C GLN A 158 -6.71 7.90 4.51
N PHE A 159 -6.00 6.90 5.01
CA PHE A 159 -4.73 6.46 4.45
C PHE A 159 -4.86 6.00 3.00
N LEU A 160 -5.84 5.14 2.71
CA LEU A 160 -6.09 4.64 1.35
C LEU A 160 -6.48 5.78 0.39
N SER A 161 -7.30 6.71 0.85
CA SER A 161 -7.70 7.89 0.06
C SER A 161 -6.50 8.78 -0.26
N ASP A 162 -5.67 9.08 0.71
CA ASP A 162 -4.46 9.91 0.52
C ASP A 162 -3.45 9.22 -0.39
N LEU A 163 -3.22 7.94 -0.21
CA LEU A 163 -2.30 7.14 -1.03
C LEU A 163 -2.77 7.07 -2.49
N ASP A 164 -4.05 6.80 -2.71
CA ASP A 164 -4.64 6.73 -4.05
C ASP A 164 -4.56 8.09 -4.76
N ALA A 165 -4.95 9.17 -4.09
CA ALA A 165 -4.90 10.51 -4.65
C ALA A 165 -3.46 10.91 -5.03
N ARG A 166 -2.47 10.66 -4.18
CA ARG A 166 -1.07 11.00 -4.43
C ARG A 166 -0.49 10.21 -5.59
N THR A 167 -0.70 8.89 -5.60
CA THR A 167 -0.13 8.01 -6.64
C THR A 167 -0.81 8.21 -7.99
N LEU A 168 -2.11 8.46 -8.00
CA LEU A 168 -2.86 8.80 -9.22
C LEU A 168 -2.39 10.15 -9.81
N ALA A 169 -2.24 11.18 -8.97
CA ALA A 169 -1.78 12.50 -9.41
C ALA A 169 -0.40 12.43 -10.07
N LYS A 170 0.51 11.59 -9.55
CA LYS A 170 1.83 11.36 -10.15
C LYS A 170 1.72 10.73 -11.54
N VAL A 171 0.90 9.70 -11.69
CA VAL A 171 0.65 9.03 -12.99
C VAL A 171 0.06 10.02 -13.99
N GLU A 172 -0.96 10.74 -13.63
CA GLU A 172 -1.62 11.74 -14.51
C GLU A 172 -0.68 12.87 -14.95
N THR A 173 0.20 13.32 -14.06
CA THR A 173 1.23 14.32 -14.39
C THR A 173 2.20 13.78 -15.42
N LEU A 174 2.68 12.55 -15.27
CA LEU A 174 3.59 11.91 -16.21
C LEU A 174 2.91 11.62 -17.55
N GLU A 175 1.64 11.25 -17.56
CA GLU A 175 0.84 11.09 -18.78
C GLU A 175 0.69 12.40 -19.55
N ARG A 176 0.43 13.50 -18.85
CA ARG A 176 0.38 14.83 -19.48
C ARG A 176 1.71 15.23 -20.09
N ASN A 177 2.81 14.96 -19.39
CA ASN A 177 4.16 15.22 -19.89
C ASN A 177 4.48 14.38 -21.15
N ALA A 178 4.04 13.11 -21.18
CA ALA A 178 4.21 12.26 -22.35
C ALA A 178 3.47 12.82 -23.58
N ARG A 179 2.21 13.23 -23.41
CA ARG A 179 1.40 13.82 -24.49
C ARG A 179 1.97 15.14 -25.03
N ALA A 180 2.58 15.94 -24.16
CA ALA A 180 3.22 17.20 -24.57
C ALA A 180 4.45 17.01 -25.44
N ILE A 181 5.06 15.81 -25.47
CA ILE A 181 6.21 15.47 -26.32
C ILE A 181 5.76 14.98 -27.70
N GLU A 182 4.53 14.44 -27.80
CA GLU A 182 3.95 13.92 -29.04
C GLU A 182 3.32 15.00 -29.94
N GLY A 183 3.02 16.19 -29.43
CA GLY A 183 2.42 17.33 -30.14
C GLY A 183 3.44 18.37 -30.57
#